data_92d290668ee18ac7356291ef9fcdf256
#
_entry.id   92d290668ee18ac7356291ef9fcdf256
#
_cell.length_a   1.000
_cell.length_b   1.000
_cell.length_c   1.000
_cell.angle_alpha   90.00
_cell.angle_beta   90.00
_cell.angle_gamma   90.00
#
_symmetry.space_group_name_H-M   'P 1'
#
loop_
_entity.id
_entity.type
_entity.pdbx_description
1 polymer ?
#
loop_
_entity_poly.entity_id
_entity_poly.type
_entity_poly.pdbx_seq_one_letter_code
_entity_poly.pdbx_strand_id
1 'polypeptide(L)'
;MITLSLLHPQNKNPIQHWTFEEQDVIRIGRSTDNDVVLYSAVVSRHHLEIHKGVAGWAIQSLGTNGTYLDGKRIQNVTAENGLVVRLARSGPNLQITIEQPE
;
A
#
# COMPACT_ATOMS: atom_id res chain seq x y z
N MET A 1 11.02 2.81 -9.94
CA MET A 1 11.17 2.41 -8.53
C MET A 1 9.97 2.86 -7.72
N ILE A 2 9.48 2.01 -6.86
CA ILE A 2 8.37 2.33 -5.98
C ILE A 2 8.78 1.99 -4.54
N THR A 3 8.48 2.89 -3.61
CA THR A 3 8.76 2.71 -2.18
C THR A 3 7.45 2.80 -1.41
N LEU A 4 7.22 1.83 -0.54
CA LEU A 4 6.09 1.86 0.37
C LEU A 4 6.62 2.19 1.76
N SER A 5 6.00 3.13 2.43
CA SER A 5 6.42 3.57 3.76
C SER A 5 5.28 3.39 4.75
N LEU A 6 5.56 2.66 5.82
CA LEU A 6 4.64 2.53 6.94
C LEU A 6 4.74 3.78 7.79
N LEU A 7 3.62 4.46 8.02
CA LEU A 7 3.59 5.71 8.77
C LEU A 7 3.19 5.46 10.22
N HIS A 8 3.81 6.22 11.12
CA HIS A 8 3.45 6.18 12.53
C HIS A 8 2.01 6.67 12.70
N PRO A 9 1.17 5.98 13.51
CA PRO A 9 -0.25 6.32 13.60
C PRO A 9 -0.55 7.70 14.19
N GLN A 10 0.35 8.26 14.98
CA GLN A 10 0.13 9.55 15.64
C GLN A 10 0.81 10.70 14.92
N ASN A 11 2.13 10.61 14.71
CA ASN A 11 2.89 11.71 14.11
C ASN A 11 3.06 11.59 12.59
N LYS A 12 2.66 10.46 12.02
CA LYS A 12 2.68 10.19 10.58
C LYS A 12 4.08 10.20 9.96
N ASN A 13 5.12 10.10 10.78
CA ASN A 13 6.47 9.94 10.27
C ASN A 13 6.68 8.51 9.77
N PRO A 14 7.47 8.32 8.70
CA PRO A 14 7.77 6.97 8.22
C PRO A 14 8.60 6.20 9.25
N ILE A 15 8.19 4.96 9.55
CA ILE A 15 8.89 4.11 10.51
C ILE A 15 9.48 2.86 9.86
N GLN A 16 9.07 2.54 8.64
CA GLN A 16 9.61 1.42 7.89
C GLN A 16 9.40 1.64 6.41
N HIS A 17 10.33 1.19 5.58
CA HIS A 17 10.29 1.35 4.13
C HIS A 17 10.56 0.04 3.42
N TRP A 18 9.88 -0.16 2.28
CA TRP A 18 10.13 -1.26 1.35
C TRP A 18 10.26 -0.67 -0.05
N THR A 19 11.37 -0.93 -0.71
CA THR A 19 11.64 -0.39 -2.06
C THR A 19 11.72 -1.53 -3.07
N PHE A 20 11.04 -1.36 -4.20
CA PHE A 20 10.99 -2.34 -5.28
C PHE A 20 11.39 -1.66 -6.58
N GLU A 21 12.37 -2.23 -7.27
CA GLU A 21 12.90 -1.65 -8.50
C GLU A 21 12.35 -2.31 -9.76
N GLU A 22 12.15 -3.63 -9.73
CA GLU A 22 11.84 -4.39 -10.94
C GLU A 22 10.52 -5.17 -10.87
N GLN A 23 9.87 -5.21 -9.72
CA GLN A 23 8.62 -5.97 -9.60
C GLN A 23 7.46 -5.24 -10.28
N ASP A 24 6.61 -6.01 -10.96
CA ASP A 24 5.40 -5.49 -11.59
C ASP A 24 4.17 -5.62 -10.70
N VAL A 25 4.24 -6.47 -9.69
CA VAL A 25 3.16 -6.68 -8.73
C VAL A 25 3.76 -6.70 -7.33
N ILE A 26 3.18 -5.89 -6.44
CA ILE A 26 3.57 -5.85 -5.04
C ILE A 26 2.37 -6.25 -4.21
N ARG A 27 2.53 -7.27 -3.36
CA ARG A 27 1.46 -7.78 -2.52
C ARG A 27 1.67 -7.36 -1.08
N ILE A 28 0.62 -6.85 -0.48
CA ILE A 28 0.64 -6.34 0.90
C ILE A 28 -0.44 -7.04 1.72
N GLY A 29 -0.08 -7.52 2.89
CA GLY A 29 -1.02 -8.14 3.78
C GLY A 29 -0.36 -8.75 5.02
N ARG A 30 -1.16 -9.48 5.81
CA ARG A 30 -0.69 -10.05 7.06
C ARG A 30 0.04 -11.39 6.87
N SER A 31 -0.22 -12.08 5.78
CA SER A 31 0.44 -13.36 5.51
C SER A 31 1.90 -13.14 5.10
N THR A 32 2.76 -14.05 5.54
CA THR A 32 4.20 -13.94 5.29
C THR A 32 4.60 -14.19 3.84
N ASP A 33 3.68 -14.63 2.99
CA ASP A 33 3.92 -14.80 1.56
C ASP A 33 3.80 -13.49 0.77
N ASN A 34 3.41 -12.40 1.43
CA ASN A 34 3.35 -11.07 0.79
C ASN A 34 4.74 -10.45 0.68
N ASP A 35 4.88 -9.50 -0.23
CA ASP A 35 6.11 -8.70 -0.38
C ASP A 35 6.27 -7.71 0.78
N VAL A 36 5.15 -7.16 1.25
CA VAL A 36 5.09 -6.28 2.41
C VAL A 36 4.18 -6.96 3.44
N VAL A 37 4.75 -7.31 4.58
CA VAL A 37 4.02 -8.02 5.64
C VAL A 37 3.71 -7.04 6.77
N LEU A 38 2.40 -6.88 7.06
CA LEU A 38 1.93 -6.00 8.12
C LEU A 38 1.18 -6.84 9.14
N TYR A 39 1.64 -6.82 10.39
CA TYR A 39 1.16 -7.71 11.44
C TYR A 39 -0.04 -7.20 12.21
N SER A 40 -0.75 -6.21 11.71
CA SER A 40 -1.97 -5.70 12.35
C SER A 40 -3.13 -6.68 12.18
N ALA A 41 -3.89 -6.91 13.24
CA ALA A 41 -5.00 -7.85 13.22
C ALA A 41 -6.13 -7.43 12.26
N VAL A 42 -6.24 -6.14 11.93
CA VAL A 42 -7.26 -5.64 11.02
C VAL A 42 -6.84 -5.74 9.55
N VAL A 43 -5.57 -6.05 9.29
CA VAL A 43 -5.07 -6.26 7.93
C VAL A 43 -5.39 -7.70 7.51
N SER A 44 -6.03 -7.85 6.35
CA SER A 44 -6.33 -9.16 5.79
C SER A 44 -5.05 -9.87 5.36
N ARG A 45 -5.10 -11.19 5.26
CA ARG A 45 -3.93 -11.99 4.83
C ARG A 45 -3.37 -11.48 3.52
N HIS A 46 -4.24 -11.25 2.54
CA HIS A 46 -3.93 -10.62 1.27
C HIS A 46 -4.86 -9.42 1.17
N HIS A 47 -4.34 -8.23 1.48
CA HIS A 47 -5.16 -7.04 1.66
C HIS A 47 -5.14 -6.14 0.44
N LEU A 48 -3.98 -5.99 -0.18
CA LEU A 48 -3.75 -4.99 -1.20
C LEU A 48 -2.76 -5.50 -2.23
N GLU A 49 -3.00 -5.18 -3.50
CA GLU A 49 -2.02 -5.38 -4.55
C GLU A 49 -1.78 -4.07 -5.27
N ILE A 50 -0.52 -3.83 -5.64
CA ILE A 50 -0.14 -2.67 -6.45
C ILE A 50 0.46 -3.23 -7.72
N HIS A 51 -0.15 -2.90 -8.85
CA HIS A 51 0.22 -3.42 -10.16
C HIS A 51 0.80 -2.32 -11.04
N LYS A 52 1.93 -2.60 -11.68
CA LYS A 52 2.51 -1.72 -12.68
C LYS A 52 1.83 -1.97 -14.03
N GLY A 53 1.20 -0.93 -14.57
CA GLY A 53 0.54 -1.00 -15.87
C GLY A 53 1.17 -0.01 -16.84
N VAL A 54 0.59 0.05 -18.04
CA VAL A 54 1.06 0.94 -19.11
C VAL A 54 0.96 2.41 -18.69
N ALA A 55 -0.09 2.74 -17.94
CA ALA A 55 -0.35 4.12 -17.51
C ALA A 55 0.22 4.44 -16.12
N GLY A 56 0.97 3.52 -15.52
CA GLY A 56 1.55 3.69 -14.19
C GLY A 56 1.09 2.63 -13.22
N TRP A 57 1.21 2.91 -11.93
CA TRP A 57 0.85 1.96 -10.88
C TRP A 57 -0.62 2.08 -10.52
N ALA A 58 -1.27 0.94 -10.26
CA ALA A 58 -2.66 0.89 -9.83
C ALA A 58 -2.78 0.07 -8.55
N ILE A 59 -3.63 0.53 -7.64
CA ILE A 59 -3.89 -0.13 -6.36
C ILE A 59 -5.20 -0.90 -6.47
N GLN A 60 -5.17 -2.18 -6.07
CA GLN A 60 -6.36 -3.02 -6.00
C GLN A 60 -6.56 -3.50 -4.56
N SER A 61 -7.73 -3.20 -4.00
CA SER A 61 -8.10 -3.64 -2.66
C SER A 61 -8.70 -5.05 -2.74
N LEU A 62 -8.19 -5.96 -1.91
CA LEU A 62 -8.63 -7.36 -1.87
C LEU A 62 -9.25 -7.72 -0.52
N GLY A 63 -8.84 -7.04 0.55
CA GLY A 63 -9.24 -7.39 1.91
C GLY A 63 -10.69 -7.04 2.21
N THR A 64 -11.35 -7.90 3.00
CA THR A 64 -12.74 -7.68 3.40
C THR A 64 -12.90 -6.44 4.30
N ASN A 65 -11.86 -6.08 5.05
CA ASN A 65 -11.89 -4.89 5.91
C ASN A 65 -11.72 -3.59 5.15
N GLY A 66 -11.41 -3.68 3.85
CA GLY A 66 -11.34 -2.53 2.96
C GLY A 66 -10.05 -1.75 3.01
N THR A 67 -9.89 -0.90 2.02
CA THR A 67 -8.78 0.06 1.92
C THR A 67 -9.37 1.43 1.74
N TYR A 68 -8.83 2.42 2.43
CA TYR A 68 -9.41 3.76 2.49
C TYR A 68 -8.44 4.83 2.01
N LEU A 69 -8.96 5.77 1.25
CA LEU A 69 -8.23 6.94 0.77
C LEU A 69 -9.03 8.18 1.19
N ASP A 70 -8.43 9.03 2.01
CA ASP A 70 -9.08 10.23 2.56
C ASP A 70 -10.44 9.91 3.20
N GLY A 71 -10.51 8.78 3.92
CA GLY A 71 -11.71 8.35 4.62
C GLY A 71 -12.75 7.65 3.76
N LYS A 72 -12.49 7.48 2.46
CA LYS A 72 -13.41 6.81 1.53
C LYS A 72 -12.88 5.44 1.16
N ARG A 73 -13.74 4.44 1.19
CA ARG A 73 -13.38 3.09 0.78
C ARG A 73 -13.16 3.04 -0.72
N ILE A 74 -12.04 2.44 -1.14
CA ILE A 74 -11.68 2.30 -2.54
C ILE A 74 -11.60 0.84 -2.94
N GLN A 75 -11.80 0.56 -4.23
CA GLN A 75 -11.61 -0.76 -4.83
C GLN A 75 -10.36 -0.77 -5.71
N ASN A 76 -10.32 0.10 -6.69
CA ASN A 76 -9.21 0.27 -7.61
C ASN A 76 -8.95 1.75 -7.81
N VAL A 77 -7.72 2.18 -7.63
CA VAL A 77 -7.32 3.56 -7.88
C VAL A 77 -5.93 3.59 -8.50
N THR A 78 -5.66 4.64 -9.28
CA THR A 78 -4.31 4.90 -9.77
C THR A 78 -3.45 5.39 -8.63
N ALA A 79 -2.27 4.81 -8.49
CA ALA A 79 -1.32 5.22 -7.45
C ALA A 79 -0.53 6.42 -7.94
N GLU A 80 -0.69 7.55 -7.26
CA GLU A 80 0.08 8.75 -7.51
C GLU A 80 1.20 8.89 -6.48
N ASN A 81 2.28 9.56 -6.87
CA ASN A 81 3.40 9.78 -5.96
C ASN A 81 2.94 10.54 -4.72
N GLY A 82 3.25 9.99 -3.55
CA GLY A 82 2.87 10.58 -2.28
C GLY A 82 1.52 10.14 -1.75
N LEU A 83 0.79 9.28 -2.48
CA LEU A 83 -0.52 8.82 -2.07
C LEU A 83 -0.43 8.03 -0.75
N VAL A 84 -1.34 8.29 0.17
CA VAL A 84 -1.44 7.56 1.44
C VAL A 84 -2.73 6.78 1.46
N VAL A 85 -2.64 5.47 1.67
CA VAL A 85 -3.81 4.60 1.84
C VAL A 85 -3.81 3.99 3.23
N ARG A 86 -5.00 3.75 3.76
CA ARG A 86 -5.19 3.12 5.05
C ARG A 86 -5.76 1.73 4.85
N LEU A 87 -5.12 0.73 5.43
CA LEU A 87 -5.57 -0.66 5.37
C LEU A 87 -6.54 -0.90 6.53
N ALA A 88 -7.82 -1.09 6.21
CA ALA A 88 -8.93 -1.13 7.14
C ALA A 88 -9.21 0.25 7.76
N ARG A 89 -10.36 0.39 8.41
CA ARG A 89 -10.80 1.66 8.98
C ARG A 89 -9.87 2.20 10.07
N SER A 90 -9.27 1.29 10.84
CA SER A 90 -8.43 1.64 11.99
C SER A 90 -7.03 1.06 11.86
N GLY A 91 -6.66 0.65 10.67
CA GLY A 91 -5.38 -0.01 10.44
C GLY A 91 -4.24 0.95 10.08
N PRO A 92 -3.12 0.37 9.63
CA PRO A 92 -1.94 1.17 9.32
C PRO A 92 -2.11 2.00 8.05
N ASN A 93 -1.38 3.10 7.99
CA ASN A 93 -1.28 3.95 6.80
C ASN A 93 0.00 3.62 6.05
N LEU A 94 -0.12 3.47 4.74
CA LEU A 94 1.01 3.27 3.84
C LEU A 94 1.09 4.44 2.87
N GLN A 95 2.26 5.03 2.77
CA GLN A 95 2.54 6.05 1.76
C GLN A 95 3.25 5.42 0.58
N ILE A 96 2.81 5.77 -0.61
CA ILE A 96 3.38 5.25 -1.85
C ILE A 96 4.20 6.36 -2.50
N THR A 97 5.50 6.10 -2.66
CA THR A 97 6.41 7.02 -3.31
C THR A 97 6.89 6.39 -4.61
N ILE A 98 6.67 7.07 -5.70
CA ILE A 98 7.03 6.58 -7.05
C ILE A 98 8.12 7.47 -7.60
N GLU A 99 9.28 6.87 -7.89
CA GLU A 99 10.38 7.55 -8.57
C GLU A 99 10.44 7.04 -9.99
N GLN A 100 10.40 7.96 -10.94
CA GLN A 100 10.51 7.61 -12.33
C GLN A 100 11.91 7.96 -12.82
N PRO A 101 12.55 7.06 -13.59
CA PRO A 101 13.83 7.38 -14.21
C PRO A 101 13.62 8.52 -15.22
N GLU A 102 14.53 9.45 -15.19
CA GLU A 102 14.54 10.52 -16.19
C GLU A 102 15.02 10.02 -17.54
#